data_52ee662c353f8b8a77b78c3a7afb5cbd
#
_entry.id   52ee662c353f8b8a77b78c3a7afb5cbd
#
_cell.length_a   1.000
_cell.length_b   1.000
_cell.length_c   1.000
_cell.angle_alpha   90.00
_cell.angle_beta   90.00
_cell.angle_gamma   90.00
#
_symmetry.space_group_name_H-M   'P 1'
#
loop_
_entity.id
_entity.type
_entity.pdbx_description
1 polymer ?
#
loop_
_entity_poly.entity_id
_entity_poly.type
_entity_poly.pdbx_seq_one_letter_code
_entity_poly.pdbx_strand_id
1 'polypeptide(L)'
;MRFDVNGFEIDKRQVSAEGADADPMAPLPLLVFSPGLYEVSVDTAISKTEGIKVLSDAPLANVPLDIQAEPTEKFIGVVQERVEDFLRGCATQRVLQPTGCPFGFSVQNRIDEPPVWSIVGQPTVQVVPNGASWAIPAADAVAHIEVDIRSLFDGSVREVSEDVPFTIDGTITVEPDGTASISIGGSANPAP
;
A
#
# COMPACT_ATOMS: atom_id res chain seq x y z
N MET A 1 18.50 0.79 0.64
CA MET A 1 18.19 -0.07 -0.52
C MET A 1 19.32 -1.06 -0.70
N ARG A 2 19.00 -2.35 -0.85
CA ARG A 2 19.96 -3.41 -1.13
C ARG A 2 19.74 -3.89 -2.56
N PHE A 3 20.83 -4.21 -3.23
CA PHE A 3 20.84 -4.77 -4.58
C PHE A 3 22.08 -5.63 -4.77
N ASP A 4 22.08 -6.48 -5.78
CA ASP A 4 23.17 -7.37 -6.13
C ASP A 4 23.88 -6.91 -7.40
N VAL A 5 25.20 -7.06 -7.40
CA VAL A 5 26.02 -6.92 -8.61
C VAL A 5 26.84 -8.20 -8.76
N ASN A 6 26.55 -8.99 -9.79
CA ASN A 6 27.18 -10.30 -10.05
C ASN A 6 27.14 -11.24 -8.83
N GLY A 7 26.02 -11.22 -8.05
CA GLY A 7 25.85 -12.04 -6.85
C GLY A 7 26.51 -11.48 -5.58
N PHE A 8 27.05 -10.27 -5.63
CA PHE A 8 27.54 -9.56 -4.44
C PHE A 8 26.50 -8.55 -3.96
N GLU A 9 25.98 -8.73 -2.75
CA GLU A 9 25.03 -7.81 -2.14
C GLU A 9 25.71 -6.47 -1.79
N ILE A 10 25.10 -5.37 -2.22
CA ILE A 10 25.52 -4.00 -1.92
C ILE A 10 24.40 -3.30 -1.18
N ASP A 11 24.69 -2.78 0.02
CA ASP A 11 23.77 -1.88 0.73
C ASP A 11 24.15 -0.44 0.44
N LYS A 12 23.25 0.32 -0.20
CA LYS A 12 23.45 1.74 -0.54
C LYS A 12 23.90 2.58 0.67
N ARG A 13 23.42 2.24 1.88
CA ARG A 13 23.78 2.95 3.12
C ARG A 13 25.24 2.77 3.53
N GLN A 14 25.84 1.62 3.18
CA GLN A 14 27.22 1.32 3.52
C GLN A 14 28.23 1.94 2.54
N VAL A 15 27.79 2.25 1.32
CA VAL A 15 28.66 2.81 0.28
C VAL A 15 28.41 4.29 -0.02
N SER A 16 27.39 4.88 0.61
CA SER A 16 27.14 6.33 0.52
C SER A 16 28.17 7.10 1.36
N ALA A 17 28.61 8.26 0.88
CA ALA A 17 29.53 9.13 1.65
C ALA A 17 28.93 9.53 3.00
N GLU A 18 29.74 9.56 4.06
CA GLU A 18 29.31 9.98 5.40
C GLU A 18 28.70 11.38 5.36
N GLY A 19 27.53 11.54 6.00
CA GLY A 19 26.87 12.84 6.22
C GLY A 19 25.88 13.27 5.13
N ALA A 20 25.66 12.49 4.07
CA ALA A 20 24.52 12.67 3.22
C ALA A 20 23.31 11.94 3.85
N ASP A 21 22.26 12.68 4.20
CA ASP A 21 20.91 12.12 4.27
C ASP A 21 20.63 11.58 2.86
N ALA A 22 20.94 10.31 2.69
CA ALA A 22 20.97 9.73 1.35
C ALA A 22 19.54 9.69 0.84
N ASP A 23 19.20 10.63 -0.04
CA ASP A 23 18.00 10.53 -0.84
C ASP A 23 17.93 9.10 -1.41
N PRO A 24 16.92 8.33 -1.05
CA PRO A 24 16.78 6.94 -1.51
C PRO A 24 16.82 6.83 -3.05
N MET A 25 16.42 7.90 -3.73
CA MET A 25 16.36 7.98 -5.20
C MET A 25 17.64 8.53 -5.83
N ALA A 26 18.60 9.06 -5.04
CA ALA A 26 19.85 9.58 -5.60
C ALA A 26 20.65 8.47 -6.29
N PRO A 27 21.31 8.76 -7.44
CA PRO A 27 22.19 7.81 -8.09
C PRO A 27 23.35 7.37 -7.19
N LEU A 28 23.68 6.08 -7.22
CA LEU A 28 24.85 5.54 -6.56
C LEU A 28 25.94 5.23 -7.60
N PRO A 29 27.05 5.96 -7.62
CA PRO A 29 28.16 5.65 -8.53
C PRO A 29 28.92 4.41 -8.03
N LEU A 30 29.09 3.42 -8.91
CA LEU A 30 29.89 2.23 -8.67
C LEU A 30 31.06 2.22 -9.65
N LEU A 31 32.27 1.97 -9.14
CA LEU A 31 33.43 1.76 -9.98
C LEU A 31 33.56 0.27 -10.29
N VAL A 32 33.60 -0.04 -11.57
CA VAL A 32 33.72 -1.41 -12.09
C VAL A 32 34.85 -1.51 -13.08
N PHE A 33 35.39 -2.73 -13.28
CA PHE A 33 36.44 -2.97 -14.28
C PHE A 33 35.87 -2.95 -15.69
N SER A 34 36.68 -2.50 -16.65
CA SER A 34 36.36 -2.49 -18.06
C SER A 34 37.47 -3.18 -18.86
N PRO A 35 37.15 -4.02 -19.88
CA PRO A 35 35.81 -4.43 -20.25
C PRO A 35 35.19 -5.45 -19.25
N GLY A 36 33.88 -5.37 -19.02
CA GLY A 36 33.20 -6.29 -18.14
C GLY A 36 31.68 -6.32 -18.36
N LEU A 37 31.08 -7.48 -18.13
CA LEU A 37 29.64 -7.66 -18.13
C LEU A 37 29.17 -7.80 -16.68
N TYR A 38 28.22 -6.95 -16.29
CA TYR A 38 27.68 -6.90 -14.94
C TYR A 38 26.19 -7.19 -14.97
N GLU A 39 25.74 -8.04 -14.07
CA GLU A 39 24.32 -8.28 -13.83
C GLU A 39 23.94 -7.59 -12.52
N VAL A 40 22.94 -6.72 -12.59
CA VAL A 40 22.44 -5.98 -11.44
C VAL A 40 21.00 -6.38 -11.19
N SER A 41 20.71 -6.82 -9.97
CA SER A 41 19.39 -7.29 -9.57
C SER A 41 19.00 -6.79 -8.18
N VAL A 42 17.72 -6.86 -7.89
CA VAL A 42 17.17 -6.66 -6.54
C VAL A 42 16.42 -7.92 -6.15
N ASP A 43 16.77 -8.50 -5.01
CA ASP A 43 16.05 -9.63 -4.41
C ASP A 43 15.98 -9.42 -2.90
N THR A 44 14.84 -8.94 -2.44
CA THR A 44 14.57 -8.67 -1.03
C THR A 44 13.22 -9.27 -0.63
N ALA A 45 12.88 -9.21 0.64
CA ALA A 45 11.59 -9.70 1.13
C ALA A 45 10.38 -8.93 0.53
N ILE A 46 10.59 -7.68 0.08
CA ILE A 46 9.53 -6.78 -0.37
C ILE A 46 9.61 -6.44 -1.86
N SER A 47 10.79 -6.55 -2.48
CA SER A 47 11.00 -6.14 -3.87
C SER A 47 11.95 -7.07 -4.61
N LYS A 48 11.70 -7.26 -5.91
CA LYS A 48 12.51 -8.09 -6.81
C LYS A 48 12.64 -7.46 -8.20
N THR A 49 13.70 -7.82 -8.91
CA THR A 49 13.83 -7.60 -10.36
C THR A 49 14.43 -8.84 -11.02
N GLU A 50 14.18 -9.02 -12.32
CA GLU A 50 14.75 -10.16 -13.10
C GLU A 50 16.27 -10.05 -13.34
N GLY A 51 16.88 -8.91 -12.95
CA GLY A 51 18.29 -8.65 -13.24
C GLY A 51 18.50 -7.97 -14.61
N ILE A 52 19.33 -6.96 -14.60
CA ILE A 52 19.68 -6.18 -15.79
C ILE A 52 21.17 -6.40 -16.11
N LYS A 53 21.48 -6.77 -17.35
CA LYS A 53 22.87 -6.96 -17.80
C LYS A 53 23.39 -5.66 -18.39
N VAL A 54 24.52 -5.19 -17.86
CA VAL A 54 25.19 -3.95 -18.25
C VAL A 54 26.59 -4.25 -18.72
N LEU A 55 26.94 -3.77 -19.91
CA LEU A 55 28.28 -3.89 -20.46
C LEU A 55 29.09 -2.62 -20.14
N SER A 56 30.22 -2.80 -19.45
CA SER A 56 31.24 -1.75 -19.34
C SER A 56 32.32 -2.04 -20.42
N ASP A 57 32.28 -1.30 -21.51
CA ASP A 57 33.13 -1.57 -22.69
C ASP A 57 34.35 -0.65 -22.74
N ALA A 58 34.35 0.48 -22.05
CA ALA A 58 35.44 1.44 -22.04
C ALA A 58 35.80 1.94 -20.63
N PRO A 59 37.08 2.16 -20.33
CA PRO A 59 37.51 2.72 -19.05
C PRO A 59 36.90 4.10 -18.80
N LEU A 60 36.48 4.34 -17.58
CA LEU A 60 35.88 5.62 -17.11
C LEU A 60 34.60 6.03 -17.87
N ALA A 61 34.02 5.17 -18.66
CA ALA A 61 32.71 5.42 -19.24
C ALA A 61 31.62 5.39 -18.15
N ASN A 62 30.75 6.39 -18.14
CA ASN A 62 29.59 6.40 -17.27
C ASN A 62 28.41 5.72 -17.97
N VAL A 63 27.93 4.61 -17.39
CA VAL A 63 26.79 3.85 -17.90
C VAL A 63 25.64 4.02 -16.90
N PRO A 64 24.67 4.91 -17.18
CA PRO A 64 23.53 5.08 -16.29
C PRO A 64 22.62 3.84 -16.33
N LEU A 65 22.18 3.41 -15.16
CA LEU A 65 21.25 2.29 -15.00
C LEU A 65 20.11 2.70 -14.08
N ASP A 66 18.90 2.56 -14.56
CA ASP A 66 17.69 2.71 -13.77
C ASP A 66 17.07 1.32 -13.52
N ILE A 67 16.90 0.97 -12.23
CA ILE A 67 16.39 -0.31 -11.81
C ILE A 67 15.00 -0.09 -11.20
N GLN A 68 13.99 -0.57 -11.89
CA GLN A 68 12.63 -0.59 -11.37
C GLN A 68 12.36 -1.95 -10.73
N ALA A 69 12.20 -1.95 -9.40
CA ALA A 69 11.87 -3.15 -8.66
C ALA A 69 10.35 -3.32 -8.53
N GLU A 70 9.89 -4.55 -8.70
CA GLU A 70 8.49 -4.94 -8.50
C GLU A 70 8.28 -5.46 -7.07
N PRO A 71 7.07 -5.32 -6.50
CA PRO A 71 6.76 -5.91 -5.20
C PRO A 71 6.76 -7.44 -5.30
N THR A 72 7.21 -8.12 -4.24
CA THR A 72 7.09 -9.57 -4.16
C THR A 72 5.65 -9.97 -3.87
N GLU A 73 5.22 -11.16 -4.32
CA GLU A 73 3.89 -11.71 -4.00
C GLU A 73 3.65 -11.82 -2.50
N LYS A 74 4.71 -12.18 -1.75
CA LYS A 74 4.65 -12.23 -0.29
C LYS A 74 4.35 -10.86 0.32
N PHE A 75 4.97 -9.81 -0.20
CA PHE A 75 4.72 -8.45 0.26
C PHE A 75 3.29 -8.00 -0.04
N ILE A 76 2.81 -8.26 -1.27
CA ILE A 76 1.41 -7.99 -1.65
C ILE A 76 0.45 -8.72 -0.72
N GLY A 77 0.70 -10.00 -0.42
CA GLY A 77 -0.13 -10.79 0.49
C GLY A 77 -0.19 -10.21 1.91
N VAL A 78 0.94 -9.74 2.45
CA VAL A 78 0.98 -9.09 3.76
C VAL A 78 0.18 -7.78 3.75
N VAL A 79 0.28 -6.99 2.67
CA VAL A 79 -0.49 -5.75 2.54
C VAL A 79 -1.98 -6.04 2.43
N GLN A 80 -2.37 -7.04 1.64
CA GLN A 80 -3.77 -7.49 1.51
C GLN A 80 -4.35 -7.85 2.90
N GLU A 81 -3.64 -8.70 3.65
CA GLU A 81 -4.07 -9.12 4.99
C GLU A 81 -4.24 -7.92 5.95
N ARG A 82 -3.32 -6.96 5.91
CA ARG A 82 -3.40 -5.75 6.75
C ARG A 82 -4.59 -4.86 6.40
N VAL A 83 -4.90 -4.73 5.12
CA VAL A 83 -6.09 -3.99 4.65
C VAL A 83 -7.36 -4.69 5.13
N GLU A 84 -7.44 -6.01 5.00
CA GLU A 84 -8.59 -6.79 5.47
C GLU A 84 -8.78 -6.69 6.99
N ASP A 85 -7.69 -6.76 7.77
CA ASP A 85 -7.72 -6.58 9.22
C ASP A 85 -8.20 -5.19 9.62
N PHE A 86 -7.73 -4.15 8.91
CA PHE A 86 -8.18 -2.78 9.11
C PHE A 86 -9.68 -2.64 8.86
N LEU A 87 -10.18 -3.14 7.73
CA LEU A 87 -11.60 -3.09 7.39
C LEU A 87 -12.46 -3.91 8.37
N ARG A 88 -11.96 -5.06 8.82
CA ARG A 88 -12.62 -5.86 9.85
C ARG A 88 -12.71 -5.08 11.17
N GLY A 89 -11.64 -4.38 11.55
CA GLY A 89 -11.64 -3.48 12.71
C GLY A 89 -12.67 -2.35 12.58
N CYS A 90 -12.81 -1.78 11.38
CA CYS A 90 -13.85 -0.80 11.08
C CYS A 90 -15.26 -1.36 11.28
N ALA A 91 -15.52 -2.57 10.82
CA ALA A 91 -16.83 -3.22 10.94
C ALA A 91 -17.24 -3.53 12.39
N THR A 92 -16.31 -3.55 13.34
CA THR A 92 -16.64 -3.72 14.76
C THR A 92 -17.23 -2.48 15.42
N GLN A 93 -17.10 -1.31 14.79
CA GLN A 93 -17.62 -0.05 15.32
C GLN A 93 -19.13 0.05 15.08
N ARG A 94 -19.90 0.06 16.15
CA ARG A 94 -21.37 0.08 16.11
C ARG A 94 -21.91 1.52 16.03
N VAL A 95 -21.44 2.29 15.07
CA VAL A 95 -21.83 3.69 14.80
C VAL A 95 -22.07 3.86 13.29
N LEU A 96 -22.92 4.84 12.92
CA LEU A 96 -23.23 5.10 11.51
C LEU A 96 -22.01 5.52 10.68
N GLN A 97 -21.07 6.23 11.30
CA GLN A 97 -19.83 6.66 10.66
C GLN A 97 -18.63 6.17 11.50
N PRO A 98 -18.10 4.99 11.21
CA PRO A 98 -16.94 4.46 11.90
C PRO A 98 -15.73 5.39 11.76
N THR A 99 -15.13 5.75 12.90
CA THR A 99 -14.03 6.71 12.93
C THR A 99 -12.78 6.15 12.28
N GLY A 100 -12.20 6.91 11.35
CA GLY A 100 -10.99 6.52 10.63
C GLY A 100 -11.22 5.46 9.55
N CYS A 101 -12.46 5.18 9.17
CA CYS A 101 -12.85 4.16 8.21
C CYS A 101 -13.34 4.79 6.90
N PRO A 102 -13.16 4.09 5.76
CA PRO A 102 -13.46 4.63 4.44
C PRO A 102 -14.94 4.55 4.06
N PHE A 103 -15.80 4.04 4.93
CA PHE A 103 -17.23 3.92 4.70
C PHE A 103 -18.03 4.52 5.86
N GLY A 104 -19.29 4.83 5.58
CA GLY A 104 -20.23 5.35 6.55
C GLY A 104 -21.61 5.48 5.96
N PHE A 105 -22.61 5.62 6.82
CA PHE A 105 -24.01 5.75 6.43
C PHE A 105 -24.62 6.99 7.07
N SER A 106 -25.50 7.69 6.35
CA SER A 106 -26.17 8.89 6.85
C SER A 106 -27.67 8.70 6.87
N VAL A 107 -28.29 9.02 7.97
CA VAL A 107 -29.76 8.97 8.14
C VAL A 107 -30.29 10.31 8.64
N GLN A 108 -31.49 10.66 8.19
CA GLN A 108 -32.18 11.89 8.64
C GLN A 108 -33.06 11.64 9.88
N ASN A 109 -33.29 10.39 10.21
CA ASN A 109 -34.14 9.95 11.32
C ASN A 109 -33.27 9.43 12.48
N ARG A 110 -33.90 9.05 13.58
CA ARG A 110 -33.20 8.49 14.73
C ARG A 110 -32.94 7.00 14.54
N ILE A 111 -31.77 6.53 14.89
CA ILE A 111 -31.51 5.09 14.99
C ILE A 111 -32.12 4.58 16.32
N ASP A 112 -32.69 3.39 16.26
CA ASP A 112 -33.27 2.73 17.43
C ASP A 112 -32.26 1.89 18.16
N GLU A 113 -31.47 1.06 17.41
CA GLU A 113 -30.36 0.27 17.90
C GLU A 113 -29.04 0.64 17.19
N PRO A 114 -27.89 0.36 17.84
CA PRO A 114 -26.61 0.58 17.19
C PRO A 114 -26.47 -0.25 15.91
N PRO A 115 -26.00 0.33 14.79
CA PRO A 115 -25.88 -0.38 13.52
C PRO A 115 -24.89 -1.55 13.61
N VAL A 116 -25.09 -2.51 12.73
CA VAL A 116 -24.18 -3.64 12.51
C VAL A 116 -23.57 -3.49 11.13
N TRP A 117 -22.23 -3.53 11.07
CA TRP A 117 -21.48 -3.49 9.84
C TRP A 117 -20.86 -4.83 9.52
N SER A 118 -20.77 -5.15 8.23
CA SER A 118 -20.01 -6.25 7.69
C SER A 118 -19.32 -5.86 6.39
N ILE A 119 -18.23 -6.53 6.01
CA ILE A 119 -17.58 -6.33 4.71
C ILE A 119 -17.99 -7.48 3.80
N VAL A 120 -18.79 -7.16 2.79
CA VAL A 120 -19.34 -8.13 1.83
C VAL A 120 -18.56 -8.20 0.53
N GLY A 121 -17.80 -7.13 0.20
CA GLY A 121 -16.86 -7.10 -0.91
C GLY A 121 -15.49 -6.64 -0.44
N GLN A 122 -14.53 -7.56 -0.35
CA GLN A 122 -13.14 -7.22 -0.01
C GLN A 122 -12.44 -6.58 -1.21
N PRO A 123 -11.59 -5.54 -0.99
CA PRO A 123 -10.80 -4.96 -2.06
C PRO A 123 -9.70 -5.91 -2.52
N THR A 124 -9.40 -5.91 -3.81
CA THR A 124 -8.19 -6.55 -4.34
C THR A 124 -7.05 -5.53 -4.34
N VAL A 125 -6.13 -5.69 -3.40
CA VAL A 125 -5.03 -4.74 -3.21
C VAL A 125 -3.94 -4.99 -4.25
N GLN A 126 -3.53 -3.90 -4.91
CA GLN A 126 -2.32 -3.84 -5.71
C GLN A 126 -1.28 -2.99 -4.96
N VAL A 127 -0.01 -3.31 -5.16
CA VAL A 127 1.10 -2.52 -4.62
C VAL A 127 1.97 -2.09 -5.78
N VAL A 128 2.20 -0.78 -5.90
CA VAL A 128 3.01 -0.21 -6.99
C VAL A 128 4.13 0.68 -6.43
N PRO A 129 5.27 0.78 -7.12
CA PRO A 129 6.33 1.70 -6.72
C PRO A 129 5.84 3.15 -6.74
N ASN A 130 6.22 3.93 -5.73
CA ASN A 130 5.94 5.35 -5.62
C ASN A 130 7.16 6.10 -5.05
N GLY A 131 8.16 6.36 -5.90
CA GLY A 131 9.41 6.94 -5.49
C GLY A 131 10.14 6.06 -4.47
N ALA A 132 10.40 6.60 -3.29
CA ALA A 132 11.06 5.87 -2.19
C ALA A 132 10.09 5.01 -1.36
N SER A 133 8.81 5.06 -1.65
CA SER A 133 7.72 4.36 -0.97
C SER A 133 6.95 3.45 -1.92
N TRP A 134 5.88 2.82 -1.44
CA TRP A 134 4.92 2.06 -2.25
C TRP A 134 3.55 2.69 -2.11
N ALA A 135 2.75 2.61 -3.14
CA ALA A 135 1.37 3.05 -3.12
C ALA A 135 0.42 1.85 -3.26
N ILE A 136 -0.73 1.98 -2.63
CA ILE A 136 -1.91 1.16 -2.88
C ILE A 136 -2.83 2.01 -3.76
N PRO A 137 -2.95 1.71 -5.07
CA PRO A 137 -3.92 2.38 -5.93
C PRO A 137 -5.34 2.20 -5.43
N ALA A 138 -6.23 3.11 -5.81
CA ALA A 138 -7.64 3.01 -5.44
C ALA A 138 -8.23 1.64 -5.81
N ALA A 139 -8.82 0.98 -4.83
CA ALA A 139 -9.45 -0.33 -4.96
C ALA A 139 -10.87 -0.28 -4.40
N ASP A 140 -11.83 -0.84 -5.15
CA ASP A 140 -13.22 -0.85 -4.79
C ASP A 140 -13.52 -1.94 -3.75
N ALA A 141 -14.42 -1.61 -2.82
CA ALA A 141 -14.89 -2.51 -1.78
C ALA A 141 -16.35 -2.21 -1.43
N VAL A 142 -17.01 -3.12 -0.72
CA VAL A 142 -18.40 -2.96 -0.32
C VAL A 142 -18.56 -3.36 1.15
N ALA A 143 -19.06 -2.42 1.95
CA ALA A 143 -19.56 -2.68 3.28
C ALA A 143 -21.08 -2.87 3.24
N HIS A 144 -21.62 -3.62 4.18
CA HIS A 144 -23.05 -3.80 4.37
C HIS A 144 -23.45 -3.29 5.74
N ILE A 145 -24.54 -2.54 5.81
CA ILE A 145 -25.11 -2.02 7.06
C ILE A 145 -26.50 -2.58 7.32
N GLU A 146 -26.72 -3.00 8.55
CA GLU A 146 -28.05 -3.30 9.10
C GLU A 146 -28.34 -2.34 10.24
N VAL A 147 -29.46 -1.62 10.17
CA VAL A 147 -29.86 -0.64 11.21
C VAL A 147 -31.35 -0.39 11.22
N ASP A 148 -31.94 -0.31 12.40
CA ASP A 148 -33.32 0.09 12.61
C ASP A 148 -33.44 1.61 12.76
N ILE A 149 -34.27 2.20 11.87
CA ILE A 149 -34.48 3.63 11.81
C ILE A 149 -35.90 3.94 12.27
N ARG A 150 -35.99 4.78 13.31
CA ARG A 150 -37.29 5.28 13.84
C ARG A 150 -37.63 6.61 13.22
N SER A 151 -38.80 6.68 12.60
CA SER A 151 -39.37 7.91 12.05
C SER A 151 -39.63 8.94 13.17
N LEU A 152 -39.14 10.15 12.97
CA LEU A 152 -39.42 11.29 13.87
C LEU A 152 -40.85 11.83 13.74
N PHE A 153 -41.59 11.43 12.67
CA PHE A 153 -42.91 11.93 12.40
C PHE A 153 -44.00 11.12 13.09
N ASP A 154 -43.95 9.79 12.98
CA ASP A 154 -45.02 8.89 13.47
C ASP A 154 -44.48 7.79 14.41
N GLY A 155 -43.17 7.75 14.67
CA GLY A 155 -42.54 6.77 15.55
C GLY A 155 -42.42 5.36 14.97
N SER A 156 -42.80 5.15 13.70
CA SER A 156 -42.65 3.84 13.05
C SER A 156 -41.17 3.45 12.92
N VAL A 157 -40.89 2.15 13.07
CA VAL A 157 -39.53 1.60 12.89
C VAL A 157 -39.44 0.92 11.53
N ARG A 158 -38.37 1.18 10.81
CA ARG A 158 -38.04 0.55 9.53
C ARG A 158 -36.66 -0.03 9.62
N GLU A 159 -36.53 -1.30 9.34
CA GLU A 159 -35.25 -1.97 9.10
C GLU A 159 -34.62 -1.49 7.79
N VAL A 160 -33.35 -1.12 7.84
CA VAL A 160 -32.52 -0.76 6.69
C VAL A 160 -31.40 -1.76 6.60
N SER A 161 -31.26 -2.37 5.44
CA SER A 161 -30.26 -3.35 5.09
C SER A 161 -29.73 -2.95 3.71
N GLU A 162 -28.54 -2.33 3.66
CA GLU A 162 -28.01 -1.71 2.44
C GLU A 162 -26.51 -1.97 2.25
N ASP A 163 -26.12 -2.10 1.00
CA ASP A 163 -24.72 -2.18 0.57
C ASP A 163 -24.18 -0.77 0.34
N VAL A 164 -23.04 -0.48 0.95
CA VAL A 164 -22.35 0.80 0.89
C VAL A 164 -21.03 0.61 0.13
N PRO A 165 -20.96 0.96 -1.17
CA PRO A 165 -19.73 0.93 -1.91
C PRO A 165 -18.77 2.02 -1.43
N PHE A 166 -17.48 1.69 -1.39
CA PHE A 166 -16.43 2.62 -1.03
C PHE A 166 -15.14 2.28 -1.78
N THR A 167 -14.19 3.20 -1.76
CA THR A 167 -12.83 2.97 -2.27
C THR A 167 -11.82 3.09 -1.16
N ILE A 168 -10.76 2.31 -1.25
CA ILE A 168 -9.57 2.46 -0.42
C ILE A 168 -8.37 2.82 -1.29
N ASP A 169 -7.47 3.57 -0.74
CA ASP A 169 -6.13 3.84 -1.27
C ASP A 169 -5.13 3.92 -0.12
N GLY A 170 -3.83 3.98 -0.42
CA GLY A 170 -2.88 4.07 0.67
C GLY A 170 -1.44 4.28 0.24
N THR A 171 -0.61 4.52 1.24
CA THR A 171 0.84 4.62 1.09
C THR A 171 1.53 3.69 2.08
N ILE A 172 2.58 3.02 1.61
CA ILE A 172 3.39 2.12 2.42
C ILE A 172 4.81 2.68 2.47
N THR A 173 5.27 3.01 3.67
CA THR A 173 6.64 3.44 3.91
C THR A 173 7.40 2.30 4.58
N VAL A 174 8.57 1.96 4.05
CA VAL A 174 9.44 0.94 4.64
C VAL A 174 10.56 1.62 5.39
N GLU A 175 10.58 1.42 6.69
CA GLU A 175 11.60 1.99 7.57
C GLU A 175 12.96 1.29 7.38
N PRO A 176 14.06 1.95 7.78
CA PRO A 176 15.41 1.39 7.68
C PRO A 176 15.62 0.04 8.38
N ASP A 177 14.84 -0.27 9.39
CA ASP A 177 14.86 -1.54 10.13
C ASP A 177 14.11 -2.67 9.43
N GLY A 178 13.43 -2.36 8.30
CA GLY A 178 12.63 -3.31 7.52
C GLY A 178 11.17 -3.39 7.96
N THR A 179 10.75 -2.60 8.94
CA THR A 179 9.32 -2.47 9.29
C THR A 179 8.59 -1.68 8.22
N ALA A 180 7.35 -2.09 7.90
CA ALA A 180 6.49 -1.37 6.98
C ALA A 180 5.37 -0.66 7.75
N SER A 181 5.23 0.64 7.53
CA SER A 181 4.10 1.44 7.98
C SER A 181 3.12 1.61 6.84
N ILE A 182 1.87 1.20 7.04
CA ILE A 182 0.81 1.28 6.05
C ILE A 182 -0.19 2.33 6.51
N SER A 183 -0.36 3.38 5.72
CA SER A 183 -1.38 4.40 5.90
C SER A 183 -2.49 4.16 4.89
N ILE A 184 -3.68 3.80 5.37
CA ILE A 184 -4.86 3.54 4.54
C ILE A 184 -5.76 4.76 4.60
N GLY A 185 -6.10 5.30 3.44
CA GLY A 185 -7.13 6.29 3.21
C GLY A 185 -8.31 5.68 2.47
N GLY A 186 -9.27 6.53 2.13
CA GLY A 186 -10.38 6.15 1.29
C GLY A 186 -11.58 7.08 1.47
N SER A 187 -12.56 6.93 0.61
CA SER A 187 -13.78 7.71 0.63
C SER A 187 -15.00 6.82 0.41
N ALA A 188 -16.07 7.12 1.13
CA ALA A 188 -17.38 6.56 0.81
C ALA A 188 -17.82 7.09 -0.56
N ASN A 189 -18.18 6.21 -1.47
CA ASN A 189 -18.88 6.60 -2.68
C ASN A 189 -20.31 6.96 -2.27
N PRO A 190 -20.78 8.20 -2.56
CA PRO A 190 -22.18 8.51 -2.30
C PRO A 190 -23.04 7.51 -3.09
N ALA A 191 -23.98 6.87 -2.39
CA ALA A 191 -25.00 6.06 -3.06
C ALA A 191 -25.72 6.93 -4.10
N PRO A 192 -26.06 6.39 -5.28
CA PRO A 192 -26.74 7.13 -6.35
C PRO A 192 -28.10 7.67 -5.96
#